data_2f7d56b8fee9f1d3c6cc023a6aee2431
#
_entry.id   2f7d56b8fee9f1d3c6cc023a6aee2431
#
_cell.length_a   1.000
_cell.length_b   1.000
_cell.length_c   1.000
_cell.angle_alpha   90.00
_cell.angle_beta   90.00
_cell.angle_gamma   90.00
#
_symmetry.space_group_name_H-M   'P 1'
#
loop_
_entity.id
_entity.type
_entity.pdbx_description
1 polymer ?
#
loop_
_entity_poly.entity_id
_entity_poly.type
_entity_poly.pdbx_seq_one_letter_code
_entity_poly.pdbx_strand_id
1 'polypeptide(L)'
;LAFVILMSCFVWQQRSVGRQYPDFKSIYCAGYYNTTFSSVRFSNIISGQIPGIEQTVNIVRYEGLMDESIGIGTYLAVSSGFFDMFPCRFIAGNRDVLDDASNVIITESMAEKFGGMEALGKDFHINNERYTIGAIIEDHEYSIFDSQYRIFVSLDHPDFDFFKNTDEYKGSADGNSLTFHKVRKGADVGEIRKRMNEINDSYLIREEDKGKEYYNLIRLDKLYFSDSNQGQVLKRGNAMMMKVFSIIAIFLLISAIFNYINLSTALAGKRGKEMATRMLLGDSRQKVMGIYIKESLLMTFMCICLAFLIAKACLPYINRLIDSPVPVAISFSPSQMILYLLILIVTGLSCGIIPGIISFRFRPIDTLKGSFRYHSKKTFSKIFIIIQDCIAIIMIAVSLIMGSQIRHMMDMPVQADID
;
A
#
# COMPACT_ATOMS: atom_id res chain seq x y z
N LEU A 1 -19.46 -8.65 -2.89
CA LEU A 1 -18.20 -9.37 -2.67
C LEU A 1 -17.08 -8.86 -3.59
N ALA A 2 -17.30 -8.65 -4.89
CA ALA A 2 -16.26 -8.15 -5.81
C ALA A 2 -15.61 -6.85 -5.31
N PHE A 3 -16.43 -5.87 -4.90
CA PHE A 3 -15.94 -4.62 -4.35
C PHE A 3 -15.19 -4.81 -3.02
N VAL A 4 -15.66 -5.73 -2.17
CA VAL A 4 -14.95 -6.09 -0.92
C VAL A 4 -13.56 -6.67 -1.22
N ILE A 5 -13.44 -7.53 -2.23
CA ILE A 5 -12.15 -8.08 -2.66
C ILE A 5 -11.23 -6.94 -3.14
N LEU A 6 -11.71 -6.07 -4.04
CA LEU A 6 -10.93 -4.95 -4.56
C LEU A 6 -10.44 -4.01 -3.45
N MET A 7 -11.32 -3.62 -2.53
CA MET A 7 -10.94 -2.76 -1.41
C MET A 7 -9.98 -3.46 -0.44
N SER A 8 -10.15 -4.76 -0.24
CA SER A 8 -9.22 -5.57 0.57
C SER A 8 -7.85 -5.64 -0.08
N CYS A 9 -7.78 -5.83 -1.41
CA CYS A 9 -6.53 -5.80 -2.17
C CYS A 9 -5.86 -4.43 -2.06
N PHE A 10 -6.60 -3.36 -2.26
CA PHE A 10 -6.09 -1.99 -2.10
C PHE A 10 -5.48 -1.77 -0.73
N VAL A 11 -6.25 -2.01 0.33
CA VAL A 11 -5.78 -1.81 1.72
C VAL A 11 -4.56 -2.67 2.02
N TRP A 12 -4.54 -3.90 1.53
CA TRP A 12 -3.40 -4.80 1.70
C TRP A 12 -2.15 -4.26 1.01
N GLN A 13 -2.25 -3.88 -0.25
CA GLN A 13 -1.13 -3.36 -1.03
C GLN A 13 -0.57 -2.06 -0.44
N GLN A 14 -1.45 -1.12 -0.10
CA GLN A 14 -1.02 0.12 0.55
C GLN A 14 -0.25 -0.14 1.87
N ARG A 15 -0.65 -1.15 2.64
CA ARG A 15 0.05 -1.54 3.88
C ARG A 15 1.34 -2.31 3.64
N SER A 16 1.52 -2.89 2.46
CA SER A 16 2.71 -3.67 2.13
C SER A 16 3.86 -2.83 1.57
N VAL A 17 3.59 -1.59 1.15
CA VAL A 17 4.62 -0.66 0.66
C VAL A 17 5.71 -0.46 1.71
N GLY A 18 6.96 -0.61 1.29
CA GLY A 18 8.13 -0.57 2.16
C GLY A 18 8.41 -1.86 2.95
N ARG A 19 7.45 -2.81 2.99
CA ARG A 19 7.62 -4.10 3.69
C ARG A 19 8.14 -5.23 2.79
N GLN A 20 8.24 -5.00 1.50
CA GLN A 20 8.78 -5.96 0.53
C GLN A 20 10.29 -6.17 0.68
N TYR A 21 10.98 -5.24 1.30
CA TYR A 21 12.43 -5.33 1.50
C TYR A 21 12.76 -6.24 2.69
N PRO A 22 13.80 -7.11 2.59
CA PRO A 22 14.09 -8.12 3.61
C PRO A 22 14.27 -7.57 5.02
N ASP A 23 14.98 -6.46 5.15
CA ASP A 23 15.35 -5.86 6.44
C ASP A 23 14.55 -4.58 6.76
N PHE A 24 13.33 -4.44 6.22
CA PHE A 24 12.53 -3.21 6.34
C PHE A 24 12.36 -2.68 7.78
N LYS A 25 12.42 -3.56 8.78
CA LYS A 25 12.32 -3.18 10.21
C LYS A 25 13.58 -2.53 10.74
N SER A 26 14.70 -2.75 10.07
CA SER A 26 16.02 -2.21 10.43
C SER A 26 16.42 -1.01 9.57
N ILE A 27 15.64 -0.66 8.54
CA ILE A 27 15.91 0.46 7.65
C ILE A 27 15.11 1.68 8.12
N TYR A 28 15.81 2.80 8.28
CA TYR A 28 15.25 4.08 8.71
C TYR A 28 15.64 5.19 7.74
N CYS A 29 14.69 6.04 7.38
CA CYS A 29 14.94 7.28 6.66
C CYS A 29 15.28 8.38 7.68
N ALA A 30 16.42 9.03 7.51
CA ALA A 30 16.77 10.20 8.26
C ALA A 30 16.06 11.43 7.68
N GLY A 31 15.27 12.10 8.49
CA GLY A 31 14.55 13.30 8.09
C GLY A 31 14.98 14.50 8.91
N TYR A 32 15.09 15.66 8.28
CA TYR A 32 15.40 16.92 8.93
C TYR A 32 14.08 17.69 9.17
N TYR A 33 13.82 18.14 10.40
CA TYR A 33 12.50 18.65 10.83
C TYR A 33 11.37 17.64 10.53
N ASN A 34 10.29 18.15 9.95
CA ASN A 34 9.13 17.34 9.56
C ASN A 34 9.19 16.91 8.08
N THR A 35 10.40 16.72 7.54
CA THR A 35 10.59 16.26 6.17
C THR A 35 11.30 14.92 6.14
N THR A 36 11.38 14.30 4.96
CA THR A 36 12.23 13.14 4.69
C THR A 36 13.57 13.55 4.07
N PHE A 37 13.79 14.83 3.85
CA PHE A 37 15.05 15.32 3.32
C PHE A 37 16.14 15.29 4.39
N SER A 38 17.35 15.01 3.97
CA SER A 38 18.54 14.95 4.78
C SER A 38 19.69 15.65 4.05
N SER A 39 20.89 15.59 4.58
CA SER A 39 22.07 16.05 3.89
C SER A 39 23.04 14.90 3.63
N VAL A 40 23.49 14.77 2.39
CA VAL A 40 24.54 13.82 2.03
C VAL A 40 25.83 14.14 2.78
N ARG A 41 26.18 15.43 2.91
CA ARG A 41 27.36 15.86 3.69
C ARG A 41 27.26 15.42 5.15
N PHE A 42 26.09 15.60 5.76
CA PHE A 42 25.89 15.16 7.15
C PHE A 42 25.99 13.64 7.29
N SER A 43 25.44 12.91 6.35
CA SER A 43 25.56 11.44 6.37
C SER A 43 27.01 10.97 6.25
N ASN A 44 27.84 11.68 5.48
CA ASN A 44 29.28 11.41 5.37
C ASN A 44 30.02 11.75 6.66
N ILE A 45 29.64 12.84 7.36
CA ILE A 45 30.17 13.21 8.68
C ILE A 45 29.92 12.11 9.70
N ILE A 46 28.66 11.63 9.80
CA ILE A 46 28.28 10.64 10.82
C ILE A 46 28.71 9.23 10.47
N SER A 47 29.18 8.99 9.24
CA SER A 47 29.59 7.68 8.77
C SER A 47 30.71 7.13 9.66
N GLY A 48 30.48 5.94 10.24
CA GLY A 48 31.40 5.30 11.17
C GLY A 48 31.49 5.91 12.58
N GLN A 49 30.85 7.06 12.84
CA GLN A 49 30.90 7.73 14.17
C GLN A 49 29.77 7.29 15.10
N ILE A 50 28.67 6.78 14.58
CA ILE A 50 27.51 6.39 15.39
C ILE A 50 27.44 4.87 15.48
N PRO A 51 27.69 4.29 16.67
CA PRO A 51 27.54 2.86 16.87
C PRO A 51 26.08 2.42 16.61
N GLY A 52 25.93 1.32 15.90
CA GLY A 52 24.60 0.77 15.61
C GLY A 52 24.09 1.08 14.19
N ILE A 53 24.69 2.00 13.44
CA ILE A 53 24.48 2.16 12.01
C ILE A 53 25.41 1.18 11.27
N GLU A 54 24.85 0.23 10.51
CA GLU A 54 25.61 -0.77 9.76
C GLU A 54 25.91 -0.31 8.33
N GLN A 55 24.95 0.39 7.72
CA GLN A 55 25.05 0.86 6.34
C GLN A 55 24.28 2.16 6.19
N THR A 56 24.82 3.05 5.37
CA THR A 56 24.14 4.31 4.99
C THR A 56 24.03 4.36 3.48
N VAL A 57 22.87 4.76 2.99
CA VAL A 57 22.59 4.94 1.56
C VAL A 57 22.02 6.34 1.35
N ASN A 58 22.62 7.08 0.44
CA ASN A 58 22.18 8.40 0.02
C ASN A 58 21.53 8.32 -1.36
N ILE A 59 20.48 9.10 -1.55
CA ILE A 59 19.74 9.23 -2.81
C ILE A 59 19.55 10.71 -3.05
N VAL A 60 19.93 11.18 -4.21
CA VAL A 60 19.73 12.59 -4.60
C VAL A 60 18.93 12.65 -5.87
N ARG A 61 17.87 13.45 -5.87
CA ARG A 61 17.03 13.70 -7.03
C ARG A 61 17.62 14.81 -7.88
N TYR A 62 17.74 14.54 -9.17
CA TYR A 62 18.15 15.51 -10.17
C TYR A 62 17.19 15.57 -11.33
N GLU A 63 17.21 16.72 -11.99
CA GLU A 63 16.62 16.95 -13.31
C GLU A 63 17.74 17.26 -14.29
N GLY A 64 17.66 16.72 -15.48
CA GLY A 64 18.67 16.94 -16.51
C GLY A 64 18.10 16.81 -17.91
N LEU A 65 18.82 17.40 -18.86
CA LEU A 65 18.58 17.17 -20.27
C LEU A 65 19.15 15.81 -20.63
N MET A 66 18.30 14.93 -21.11
CA MET A 66 18.65 13.58 -21.53
C MET A 66 18.67 13.50 -23.05
N ASP A 67 18.94 12.30 -23.59
CA ASP A 67 18.87 12.05 -25.02
C ASP A 67 17.63 12.68 -25.69
N GLU A 68 17.74 13.05 -26.96
CA GLU A 68 16.68 13.76 -27.73
C GLU A 68 15.32 13.01 -27.65
N SER A 69 15.33 11.70 -27.52
CA SER A 69 14.12 10.87 -27.41
C SER A 69 13.38 11.02 -26.08
N ILE A 70 14.00 11.62 -25.07
CA ILE A 70 13.46 11.76 -23.70
C ILE A 70 13.23 13.23 -23.37
N GLY A 71 14.16 14.12 -23.72
CA GLY A 71 14.13 15.53 -23.35
C GLY A 71 14.53 15.77 -21.90
N ILE A 72 13.89 16.72 -21.22
CA ILE A 72 14.13 16.97 -19.79
C ILE A 72 13.47 15.86 -18.98
N GLY A 73 14.24 15.21 -18.14
CA GLY A 73 13.77 14.12 -17.29
C GLY A 73 14.41 14.14 -15.89
N THR A 74 13.85 13.32 -15.01
CA THR A 74 14.33 13.15 -13.63
C THR A 74 15.07 11.83 -13.47
N TYR A 75 16.14 11.86 -12.69
CA TYR A 75 16.94 10.68 -12.36
C TYR A 75 17.38 10.69 -10.89
N LEU A 76 17.81 9.56 -10.39
CA LEU A 76 18.34 9.42 -9.04
C LEU A 76 19.84 9.13 -9.10
N ALA A 77 20.63 9.97 -8.42
CA ALA A 77 22.00 9.65 -8.08
C ALA A 77 21.99 8.89 -6.75
N VAL A 78 22.53 7.67 -6.73
CA VAL A 78 22.47 6.76 -5.59
C VAL A 78 23.89 6.37 -5.17
N SER A 79 24.12 6.27 -3.84
CA SER A 79 25.40 5.77 -3.33
C SER A 79 25.53 4.26 -3.52
N SER A 80 26.76 3.77 -3.48
CA SER A 80 27.06 2.34 -3.47
C SER A 80 26.26 1.64 -2.37
N GLY A 81 25.79 0.43 -2.62
CA GLY A 81 24.93 -0.33 -1.68
C GLY A 81 23.45 0.02 -1.72
N PHE A 82 23.00 0.93 -2.60
CA PHE A 82 21.56 1.21 -2.77
C PHE A 82 20.77 -0.06 -3.11
N PHE A 83 21.23 -0.84 -4.08
CA PHE A 83 20.59 -2.08 -4.50
C PHE A 83 20.80 -3.25 -3.51
N ASP A 84 21.72 -3.12 -2.54
CA ASP A 84 21.84 -4.04 -1.40
C ASP A 84 20.75 -3.78 -0.36
N MET A 85 20.50 -2.51 -0.07
CA MET A 85 19.47 -2.10 0.88
C MET A 85 18.05 -2.23 0.30
N PHE A 86 17.90 -1.94 -0.99
CA PHE A 86 16.65 -1.98 -1.74
C PHE A 86 16.75 -2.91 -2.95
N PRO A 87 16.84 -4.23 -2.72
CA PRO A 87 17.00 -5.21 -3.78
C PRO A 87 15.82 -5.15 -4.76
N CYS A 88 16.13 -5.21 -6.05
CA CYS A 88 15.21 -5.33 -7.17
C CYS A 88 15.65 -6.44 -8.10
N ARG A 89 14.81 -6.81 -9.05
CA ARG A 89 15.14 -7.81 -10.05
C ARG A 89 15.91 -7.17 -11.19
N PHE A 90 17.12 -7.65 -11.45
CA PHE A 90 17.89 -7.32 -12.64
C PHE A 90 17.44 -8.22 -13.79
N ILE A 91 17.02 -7.59 -14.89
CA ILE A 91 16.65 -8.27 -16.13
C ILE A 91 17.91 -8.55 -16.94
N ALA A 92 18.86 -7.58 -16.98
CA ALA A 92 20.17 -7.69 -17.60
C ALA A 92 21.19 -6.89 -16.78
N GLY A 93 22.46 -7.33 -16.82
CA GLY A 93 23.52 -6.74 -16.00
C GLY A 93 23.39 -7.13 -14.52
N ASN A 94 24.07 -6.41 -13.66
CA ASN A 94 24.04 -6.61 -12.22
C ASN A 94 24.17 -5.26 -11.47
N ARG A 95 24.11 -5.28 -10.14
CA ARG A 95 24.17 -4.07 -9.29
C ARG A 95 25.56 -3.41 -9.29
N ASP A 96 26.63 -4.19 -9.48
CA ASP A 96 28.01 -3.73 -9.36
C ASP A 96 28.41 -2.81 -10.53
N VAL A 97 27.52 -2.68 -11.52
CA VAL A 97 27.68 -1.77 -12.67
C VAL A 97 27.88 -0.31 -12.23
N LEU A 98 27.25 0.12 -11.12
CA LEU A 98 27.39 1.49 -10.60
C LEU A 98 28.71 1.72 -9.84
N ASP A 99 29.55 0.70 -9.64
CA ASP A 99 30.92 0.89 -9.12
C ASP A 99 31.78 1.64 -10.12
N ASP A 100 31.46 1.53 -11.41
CA ASP A 100 31.96 2.43 -12.45
C ASP A 100 30.95 3.56 -12.65
N ALA A 101 31.33 4.76 -12.21
CA ALA A 101 30.46 5.93 -12.25
C ALA A 101 30.07 6.39 -13.66
N SER A 102 30.72 5.88 -14.71
CA SER A 102 30.35 6.13 -16.12
C SER A 102 29.16 5.29 -16.59
N ASN A 103 28.64 4.38 -15.76
CA ASN A 103 27.49 3.55 -16.09
C ASN A 103 26.18 4.09 -15.52
N VAL A 104 25.09 3.70 -16.18
CA VAL A 104 23.72 4.00 -15.76
C VAL A 104 22.91 2.71 -15.69
N ILE A 105 22.03 2.62 -14.71
CA ILE A 105 21.00 1.57 -14.63
C ILE A 105 19.66 2.19 -15.02
N ILE A 106 18.94 1.52 -15.93
CA ILE A 106 17.62 1.98 -16.37
C ILE A 106 16.57 0.92 -16.10
N THR A 107 15.29 1.34 -16.01
CA THR A 107 14.17 0.40 -15.88
C THR A 107 13.80 -0.21 -17.23
N GLU A 108 13.05 -1.32 -17.21
CA GLU A 108 12.55 -2.02 -18.40
C GLU A 108 11.76 -1.09 -19.32
N SER A 109 10.83 -0.31 -18.76
CA SER A 109 10.05 0.66 -19.53
C SER A 109 10.88 1.80 -20.14
N MET A 110 12.01 2.13 -19.55
CA MET A 110 12.97 3.08 -20.15
C MET A 110 13.77 2.38 -21.25
N ALA A 111 14.20 1.14 -21.04
CA ALA A 111 14.95 0.37 -22.03
C ALA A 111 14.16 0.16 -23.33
N GLU A 112 12.83 0.04 -23.27
CA GLU A 112 11.96 -0.08 -24.46
C GLU A 112 12.18 1.08 -25.46
N LYS A 113 12.47 2.30 -24.97
CA LYS A 113 12.78 3.47 -25.83
C LYS A 113 14.09 3.32 -26.60
N PHE A 114 14.99 2.47 -26.12
CA PHE A 114 16.30 2.19 -26.72
C PHE A 114 16.38 0.83 -27.40
N GLY A 115 15.26 0.16 -27.64
CA GLY A 115 15.17 -1.15 -28.29
C GLY A 115 15.13 -2.35 -27.33
N GLY A 116 14.67 -2.12 -26.11
CA GLY A 116 14.50 -3.18 -25.10
C GLY A 116 15.86 -3.71 -24.61
N MET A 117 16.06 -5.01 -24.72
CA MET A 117 17.32 -5.66 -24.29
C MET A 117 18.57 -5.20 -25.07
N GLU A 118 18.41 -4.71 -26.29
CA GLU A 118 19.49 -4.17 -27.09
C GLU A 118 20.00 -2.81 -26.59
N ALA A 119 19.32 -2.22 -25.59
CA ALA A 119 19.78 -1.01 -24.92
C ALA A 119 21.07 -1.22 -24.14
N LEU A 120 21.33 -2.45 -23.68
CA LEU A 120 22.54 -2.76 -22.89
C LEU A 120 23.81 -2.45 -23.67
N GLY A 121 24.73 -1.70 -23.06
CA GLY A 121 25.97 -1.27 -23.67
C GLY A 121 25.88 -0.07 -24.62
N LYS A 122 24.66 0.46 -24.85
CA LYS A 122 24.51 1.71 -25.64
C LYS A 122 24.85 2.94 -24.81
N ASP A 123 25.20 4.00 -25.52
CA ASP A 123 25.43 5.30 -24.94
C ASP A 123 24.13 5.92 -24.47
N PHE A 124 24.19 6.63 -23.37
CA PHE A 124 23.11 7.39 -22.76
C PHE A 124 23.66 8.75 -22.31
N HIS A 125 23.00 9.84 -22.66
CA HIS A 125 23.49 11.17 -22.33
C HIS A 125 22.62 11.83 -21.27
N ILE A 126 23.27 12.47 -20.30
CA ILE A 126 22.64 13.33 -19.28
C ILE A 126 23.47 14.61 -19.21
N ASN A 127 22.85 15.78 -19.46
CA ASN A 127 23.51 17.11 -19.43
C ASN A 127 24.82 17.16 -20.24
N ASN A 128 24.85 16.56 -21.43
CA ASN A 128 26.01 16.39 -22.32
C ASN A 128 27.11 15.42 -21.81
N GLU A 129 26.98 14.87 -20.60
CA GLU A 129 27.86 13.80 -20.15
C GLU A 129 27.41 12.46 -20.73
N ARG A 130 28.39 11.63 -21.10
CA ARG A 130 28.17 10.32 -21.71
C ARG A 130 28.24 9.23 -20.66
N TYR A 131 27.18 8.45 -20.57
CA TYR A 131 27.09 7.23 -19.75
C TYR A 131 26.91 6.02 -20.66
N THR A 132 27.18 4.83 -20.12
CA THR A 132 26.88 3.55 -20.77
C THR A 132 25.75 2.86 -20.02
N ILE A 133 24.74 2.37 -20.73
CA ILE A 133 23.67 1.55 -20.10
C ILE A 133 24.28 0.21 -19.68
N GLY A 134 24.57 0.05 -18.39
CA GLY A 134 25.25 -1.12 -17.84
C GLY A 134 24.33 -2.19 -17.29
N ALA A 135 23.08 -1.80 -16.90
CA ALA A 135 22.08 -2.77 -16.44
C ALA A 135 20.64 -2.30 -16.69
N ILE A 136 19.75 -3.27 -16.76
CA ILE A 136 18.30 -3.06 -16.88
C ILE A 136 17.62 -3.76 -15.72
N ILE A 137 16.75 -3.01 -14.98
CA ILE A 137 15.98 -3.52 -13.84
C ILE A 137 14.50 -3.54 -14.18
N GLU A 138 13.74 -4.40 -13.48
CA GLU A 138 12.29 -4.42 -13.52
C GLU A 138 11.70 -3.09 -13.05
N ASP A 139 10.57 -2.68 -13.62
CA ASP A 139 9.87 -1.48 -13.16
C ASP A 139 9.41 -1.64 -11.70
N HIS A 140 9.57 -0.57 -10.91
CA HIS A 140 9.33 -0.59 -9.47
C HIS A 140 7.96 0.01 -9.08
N GLU A 141 6.90 -0.35 -9.82
CA GLU A 141 5.54 0.15 -9.57
C GLU A 141 5.05 -0.07 -8.13
N TYR A 142 5.45 -1.16 -7.51
CA TYR A 142 5.05 -1.54 -6.14
C TYR A 142 6.07 -1.13 -5.07
N SER A 143 7.15 -0.47 -5.45
CA SER A 143 8.18 0.07 -4.57
C SER A 143 7.67 1.29 -3.78
N ILE A 144 8.40 1.65 -2.71
CA ILE A 144 8.21 2.94 -2.03
C ILE A 144 8.74 4.11 -2.86
N PHE A 145 9.67 3.86 -3.77
CA PHE A 145 10.18 4.87 -4.71
C PHE A 145 9.16 5.16 -5.80
N ASP A 146 9.09 6.42 -6.22
CA ASP A 146 8.16 6.81 -7.27
C ASP A 146 8.58 6.21 -8.61
N SER A 147 7.61 5.66 -9.36
CA SER A 147 7.84 4.98 -10.64
C SER A 147 8.26 5.92 -11.78
N GLN A 148 8.21 7.24 -11.57
CA GLN A 148 8.75 8.20 -12.50
C GLN A 148 10.28 8.13 -12.62
N TYR A 149 10.98 7.70 -11.55
CA TYR A 149 12.44 7.57 -11.54
C TYR A 149 12.86 6.26 -12.19
N ARG A 150 13.21 6.36 -13.45
CA ARG A 150 13.55 5.20 -14.31
C ARG A 150 15.03 5.09 -14.61
N ILE A 151 15.85 6.00 -14.07
CA ILE A 151 17.27 6.13 -14.36
C ILE A 151 18.01 6.33 -13.06
N PHE A 152 19.06 5.52 -12.86
CA PHE A 152 19.91 5.53 -11.68
C PHE A 152 21.34 5.68 -12.09
N VAL A 153 22.04 6.68 -11.54
CA VAL A 153 23.45 6.96 -11.73
C VAL A 153 24.21 6.82 -10.42
N SER A 154 25.51 6.61 -10.47
CA SER A 154 26.36 6.58 -9.28
C SER A 154 26.50 7.97 -8.68
N LEU A 155 26.32 8.10 -7.34
CA LEU A 155 26.61 9.33 -6.60
C LEU A 155 28.14 9.58 -6.50
N ASP A 156 28.97 8.60 -6.86
CA ASP A 156 30.42 8.73 -6.91
C ASP A 156 30.93 9.41 -8.21
N HIS A 157 30.04 9.71 -9.17
CA HIS A 157 30.39 10.46 -10.37
C HIS A 157 30.92 11.87 -10.01
N PRO A 158 31.94 12.39 -10.72
CA PRO A 158 32.57 13.67 -10.42
C PRO A 158 31.62 14.85 -10.31
N ASP A 159 30.51 14.84 -11.04
CA ASP A 159 29.46 15.87 -10.97
C ASP A 159 28.87 16.05 -9.57
N PHE A 160 29.01 15.03 -8.70
CA PHE A 160 28.46 15.02 -7.33
C PHE A 160 29.54 15.18 -6.27
N ASP A 161 30.82 15.44 -6.64
CA ASP A 161 31.93 15.55 -5.70
C ASP A 161 31.74 16.68 -4.68
N PHE A 162 30.95 17.69 -4.98
CA PHE A 162 30.62 18.76 -4.04
C PHE A 162 29.89 18.24 -2.78
N PHE A 163 29.23 17.08 -2.81
CA PHE A 163 28.68 16.46 -1.60
C PHE A 163 29.73 15.82 -0.72
N LYS A 164 30.93 15.54 -1.23
CA LYS A 164 32.03 14.97 -0.48
C LYS A 164 32.70 16.02 0.43
N ASN A 165 32.54 17.30 0.12
CA ASN A 165 33.08 18.40 0.91
C ASN A 165 32.23 18.62 2.18
N THR A 166 32.60 17.95 3.29
CA THR A 166 31.90 18.03 4.56
C THR A 166 32.09 19.35 5.30
N ASP A 167 33.13 20.14 4.96
CA ASP A 167 33.41 21.43 5.59
C ASP A 167 32.35 22.48 5.23
N GLU A 168 31.63 22.29 4.13
CA GLU A 168 30.53 23.14 3.73
C GLU A 168 29.19 22.85 4.44
N TYR A 169 29.13 21.79 5.26
CA TYR A 169 27.93 21.48 6.02
C TYR A 169 27.69 22.53 7.11
N LYS A 170 26.49 23.09 7.17
CA LYS A 170 26.08 24.14 8.11
C LYS A 170 24.82 23.81 8.89
N GLY A 171 24.62 22.54 9.19
CA GLY A 171 23.47 22.08 10.00
C GLY A 171 22.12 22.16 9.29
N SER A 172 22.07 21.96 7.97
CA SER A 172 20.82 22.00 7.19
C SER A 172 20.68 20.77 6.29
N ALA A 173 19.45 20.46 5.89
CA ALA A 173 19.19 19.43 4.88
C ALA A 173 19.33 19.99 3.47
N ASP A 174 19.70 19.13 2.53
CA ASP A 174 19.61 19.36 1.10
C ASP A 174 18.19 19.04 0.64
N GLY A 175 17.49 19.97 0.00
CA GLY A 175 16.07 19.85 -0.31
C GLY A 175 15.69 18.77 -1.35
N ASN A 176 16.67 18.05 -1.91
CA ASN A 176 16.52 17.02 -2.93
C ASN A 176 17.18 15.68 -2.56
N SER A 177 17.74 15.55 -1.35
CA SER A 177 18.44 14.34 -0.90
C SER A 177 17.71 13.59 0.20
N LEU A 178 17.80 12.27 0.15
CA LEU A 178 17.29 11.33 1.13
C LEU A 178 18.45 10.48 1.65
N THR A 179 18.45 10.20 2.94
CA THR A 179 19.42 9.30 3.56
C THR A 179 18.70 8.16 4.27
N PHE A 180 19.11 6.94 4.00
CA PHE A 180 18.63 5.75 4.68
C PHE A 180 19.76 5.11 5.47
N HIS A 181 19.46 4.73 6.69
CA HIS A 181 20.37 4.01 7.57
C HIS A 181 19.83 2.61 7.86
N LYS A 182 20.65 1.60 7.65
CA LYS A 182 20.41 0.26 8.17
C LYS A 182 20.97 0.19 9.58
N VAL A 183 20.09 -0.01 10.54
CA VAL A 183 20.41 -0.06 11.96
C VAL A 183 20.55 -1.51 12.41
N ARG A 184 21.58 -1.80 13.21
CA ARG A 184 21.82 -3.13 13.79
C ARG A 184 20.61 -3.58 14.60
N LYS A 185 20.24 -4.87 14.48
CA LYS A 185 19.16 -5.45 15.28
C LYS A 185 19.48 -5.34 16.77
N GLY A 186 18.56 -4.72 17.51
CA GLY A 186 18.72 -4.51 18.97
C GLY A 186 19.42 -3.21 19.36
N ALA A 187 19.90 -2.40 18.42
CA ALA A 187 20.41 -1.07 18.74
C ALA A 187 19.26 -0.11 19.12
N ASP A 188 19.53 0.78 20.06
CA ASP A 188 18.59 1.81 20.49
C ASP A 188 18.53 2.94 19.46
N VAL A 189 17.43 3.00 18.72
CA VAL A 189 17.19 4.04 17.69
C VAL A 189 17.07 5.43 18.31
N GLY A 190 16.60 5.52 19.56
CA GLY A 190 16.53 6.77 20.31
C GLY A 190 17.91 7.33 20.59
N GLU A 191 18.85 6.49 20.99
CA GLU A 191 20.25 6.89 21.23
C GLU A 191 20.95 7.29 19.93
N ILE A 192 20.72 6.55 18.83
CA ILE A 192 21.24 6.92 17.51
C ILE A 192 20.73 8.30 17.11
N ARG A 193 19.42 8.56 17.23
CA ARG A 193 18.82 9.85 16.92
C ARG A 193 19.40 10.97 17.77
N LYS A 194 19.55 10.74 19.08
CA LYS A 194 20.14 11.70 20.00
C LYS A 194 21.57 12.05 19.57
N ARG A 195 22.38 11.03 19.27
CA ARG A 195 23.76 11.23 18.83
C ARG A 195 23.87 11.99 17.52
N MET A 196 22.96 11.72 16.57
CA MET A 196 22.87 12.49 15.31
C MET A 196 22.63 13.97 15.60
N ASN A 197 21.69 14.30 16.50
CA ASN A 197 21.38 15.69 16.85
C ASN A 197 22.54 16.36 17.60
N GLU A 198 23.22 15.68 18.51
CA GLU A 198 24.42 16.18 19.19
C GLU A 198 25.55 16.55 18.21
N ILE A 199 25.78 15.67 17.20
CA ILE A 199 26.76 15.95 16.14
C ILE A 199 26.30 17.13 15.29
N ASN A 200 25.04 17.18 14.89
CA ASN A 200 24.48 18.29 14.11
C ASN A 200 24.63 19.63 14.83
N ASP A 201 24.40 19.67 16.14
CA ASP A 201 24.51 20.87 16.95
C ASP A 201 25.91 21.51 16.86
N SER A 202 26.96 20.71 16.69
CA SER A 202 28.34 21.21 16.54
C SER A 202 28.56 21.99 15.24
N TYR A 203 27.70 21.83 14.25
CA TYR A 203 27.75 22.52 12.95
C TYR A 203 26.78 23.71 12.86
N LEU A 204 25.88 23.87 13.83
CA LEU A 204 24.95 25.00 13.88
C LEU A 204 25.65 26.31 14.22
N ILE A 205 25.43 27.34 13.41
CA ILE A 205 26.05 28.64 13.57
C ILE A 205 25.39 29.45 14.70
N ARG A 206 24.05 29.30 14.84
CA ARG A 206 23.28 30.07 15.82
C ARG A 206 23.14 29.29 17.11
N GLU A 207 23.57 29.88 18.23
CA GLU A 207 23.44 29.26 19.56
C GLU A 207 21.98 28.97 19.97
N GLU A 208 21.04 29.80 19.54
CA GLU A 208 19.59 29.62 19.78
C GLU A 208 18.98 28.37 19.11
N ASP A 209 19.69 27.80 18.15
CA ASP A 209 19.27 26.60 17.42
C ASP A 209 19.84 25.31 18.01
N LYS A 210 20.85 25.42 18.86
CA LYS A 210 21.44 24.26 19.52
C LYS A 210 20.51 23.64 20.55
N GLY A 211 20.61 22.31 20.70
CA GLY A 211 19.79 21.53 21.61
C GLY A 211 18.37 21.21 21.09
N LYS A 212 18.03 21.63 19.89
CA LYS A 212 16.77 21.21 19.23
C LYS A 212 16.96 19.89 18.51
N GLU A 213 15.93 19.05 18.50
CA GLU A 213 15.95 17.79 17.74
C GLU A 213 15.59 18.04 16.28
N TYR A 214 16.58 18.24 15.43
CA TYR A 214 16.39 18.50 14.00
C TYR A 214 16.26 17.21 13.19
N TYR A 215 17.07 16.19 13.52
CA TYR A 215 17.03 14.90 12.83
C TYR A 215 16.08 13.95 13.51
N ASN A 216 15.27 13.27 12.69
CA ASN A 216 14.38 12.19 13.08
C ASN A 216 14.67 10.95 12.24
N LEU A 217 14.35 9.78 12.78
CA LEU A 217 14.51 8.48 12.13
C LEU A 217 13.14 7.83 11.95
N ILE A 218 12.70 7.72 10.72
CA ILE A 218 11.39 7.15 10.36
C ILE A 218 11.61 5.77 9.77
N ARG A 219 11.07 4.74 10.44
CA ARG A 219 11.20 3.36 9.95
C ARG A 219 10.48 3.17 8.61
N LEU A 220 11.09 2.38 7.71
CA LEU A 220 10.67 2.23 6.31
C LEU A 220 9.19 1.83 6.15
N ASP A 221 8.66 0.95 7.01
CA ASP A 221 7.26 0.52 6.94
C ASP A 221 6.23 1.58 7.40
N LYS A 222 6.71 2.65 8.05
CA LYS A 222 5.88 3.79 8.46
C LYS A 222 6.02 4.98 7.52
N LEU A 223 7.07 4.98 6.69
CA LEU A 223 7.46 6.11 5.87
C LEU A 223 6.39 6.46 4.81
N TYR A 224 5.76 5.45 4.22
CA TYR A 224 4.73 5.62 3.19
C TYR A 224 3.53 6.47 3.66
N PHE A 225 3.14 6.33 4.94
CA PHE A 225 2.03 7.07 5.54
C PHE A 225 2.48 8.20 6.45
N SER A 226 3.78 8.51 6.47
CA SER A 226 4.31 9.58 7.31
C SER A 226 3.94 10.95 6.74
N ASP A 227 3.54 11.87 7.62
CA ASP A 227 3.31 13.26 7.25
C ASP A 227 4.60 13.96 6.83
N SER A 228 5.75 13.48 7.30
CA SER A 228 7.07 13.97 6.88
C SER A 228 7.42 13.61 5.44
N ASN A 229 6.77 12.58 4.86
CA ASN A 229 6.98 12.20 3.46
C ASN A 229 6.23 13.18 2.53
N GLN A 230 6.99 14.01 1.82
CA GLN A 230 6.45 15.04 0.93
C GLN A 230 6.07 14.51 -0.46
N GLY A 231 6.33 13.23 -0.75
CA GLY A 231 5.91 12.60 -2.02
C GLY A 231 6.71 13.04 -3.25
N GLN A 232 7.97 13.48 -3.08
CA GLN A 232 8.81 13.87 -4.22
C GLN A 232 9.57 12.68 -4.81
N VAL A 233 10.41 12.01 -4.00
CA VAL A 233 11.17 10.81 -4.42
C VAL A 233 10.43 9.54 -4.01
N LEU A 234 9.74 9.61 -2.89
CA LEU A 234 9.01 8.51 -2.30
C LEU A 234 7.52 8.65 -2.57
N LYS A 235 6.88 7.56 -2.90
CA LYS A 235 5.41 7.50 -2.95
C LYS A 235 4.84 7.82 -1.58
N ARG A 236 3.75 8.60 -1.56
CA ARG A 236 3.03 8.94 -0.33
C ARG A 236 1.63 8.35 -0.37
N GLY A 237 1.32 7.56 0.64
CA GLY A 237 -0.02 6.99 0.85
C GLY A 237 -0.93 7.91 1.65
N ASN A 238 -2.23 7.80 1.39
CA ASN A 238 -3.24 8.51 2.17
C ASN A 238 -3.81 7.59 3.25
N ALA A 239 -3.34 7.75 4.50
CA ALA A 239 -3.77 6.94 5.64
C ALA A 239 -5.28 7.09 5.92
N MET A 240 -5.85 8.28 5.69
CA MET A 240 -7.29 8.52 5.88
C MET A 240 -8.11 7.77 4.83
N MET A 241 -7.73 7.85 3.56
CA MET A 241 -8.36 7.13 2.46
C MET A 241 -8.34 5.61 2.70
N MET A 242 -7.20 5.08 3.17
CA MET A 242 -7.08 3.68 3.54
C MET A 242 -8.05 3.27 4.66
N LYS A 243 -8.19 4.12 5.72
CA LYS A 243 -9.15 3.87 6.80
C LYS A 243 -10.59 3.88 6.30
N VAL A 244 -10.95 4.88 5.50
CA VAL A 244 -12.29 5.01 4.91
C VAL A 244 -12.64 3.79 4.05
N PHE A 245 -11.75 3.36 3.16
CA PHE A 245 -11.98 2.17 2.33
C PHE A 245 -12.07 0.88 3.15
N SER A 246 -11.30 0.77 4.23
CA SER A 246 -11.41 -0.37 5.15
C SER A 246 -12.79 -0.42 5.81
N ILE A 247 -13.30 0.70 6.27
CA ILE A 247 -14.62 0.82 6.89
C ILE A 247 -15.71 0.47 5.87
N ILE A 248 -15.63 1.03 4.66
CA ILE A 248 -16.59 0.74 3.58
C ILE A 248 -16.58 -0.77 3.24
N ALA A 249 -15.42 -1.39 3.11
CA ALA A 249 -15.31 -2.82 2.82
C ALA A 249 -15.97 -3.68 3.91
N ILE A 250 -15.78 -3.33 5.19
CA ILE A 250 -16.41 -4.03 6.32
C ILE A 250 -17.94 -3.85 6.28
N PHE A 251 -18.43 -2.63 6.06
CA PHE A 251 -19.87 -2.39 5.95
C PHE A 251 -20.52 -3.14 4.80
N LEU A 252 -19.87 -3.17 3.64
CA LEU A 252 -20.39 -3.91 2.49
C LEU A 252 -20.40 -5.42 2.73
N LEU A 253 -19.38 -5.96 3.44
CA LEU A 253 -19.34 -7.36 3.81
C LEU A 253 -20.49 -7.71 4.77
N ILE A 254 -20.68 -6.90 5.80
CA ILE A 254 -21.78 -7.05 6.76
C ILE A 254 -23.14 -6.97 6.05
N SER A 255 -23.32 -6.00 5.16
CA SER A 255 -24.54 -5.85 4.36
C SER A 255 -24.80 -7.07 3.48
N ALA A 256 -23.78 -7.62 2.83
CA ALA A 256 -23.91 -8.84 2.03
C ALA A 256 -24.33 -10.05 2.88
N ILE A 257 -23.74 -10.22 4.07
CA ILE A 257 -24.12 -11.28 5.03
C ILE A 257 -25.58 -11.14 5.45
N PHE A 258 -26.00 -9.93 5.83
CA PHE A 258 -27.38 -9.68 6.24
C PHE A 258 -28.40 -9.92 5.13
N ASN A 259 -28.08 -9.50 3.91
CA ASN A 259 -28.93 -9.76 2.75
C ASN A 259 -29.14 -11.27 2.54
N TYR A 260 -28.08 -12.07 2.63
CA TYR A 260 -28.17 -13.52 2.53
C TYR A 260 -29.00 -14.13 3.68
N ILE A 261 -28.77 -13.69 4.94
CA ILE A 261 -29.52 -14.13 6.12
C ILE A 261 -31.02 -13.83 5.94
N ASN A 262 -31.37 -12.62 5.49
CA ASN A 262 -32.74 -12.24 5.24
C ASN A 262 -33.42 -13.12 4.18
N LEU A 263 -32.73 -13.36 3.05
CA LEU A 263 -33.24 -14.24 2.00
C LEU A 263 -33.38 -15.68 2.47
N SER A 264 -32.37 -16.21 3.16
CA SER A 264 -32.37 -17.58 3.70
C SER A 264 -33.47 -17.76 4.77
N THR A 265 -33.70 -16.74 5.61
CA THR A 265 -34.76 -16.75 6.62
C THR A 265 -36.16 -16.67 5.98
N ALA A 266 -36.32 -15.91 4.90
CA ALA A 266 -37.57 -15.87 4.14
C ALA A 266 -37.95 -17.24 3.52
N LEU A 267 -36.92 -17.99 3.11
CA LEU A 267 -37.07 -19.35 2.57
C LEU A 267 -37.14 -20.43 3.66
N ALA A 268 -36.95 -20.07 4.94
CA ALA A 268 -36.88 -21.02 6.07
C ALA A 268 -38.13 -21.87 6.23
N GLY A 269 -39.32 -21.35 5.88
CA GLY A 269 -40.56 -22.12 5.92
C GLY A 269 -40.57 -23.33 4.98
N LYS A 270 -40.00 -23.18 3.79
CA LYS A 270 -39.88 -24.27 2.80
C LYS A 270 -38.79 -25.28 3.22
N ARG A 271 -37.67 -24.79 3.69
CA ARG A 271 -36.54 -25.59 4.18
C ARG A 271 -36.84 -26.25 5.53
N GLY A 272 -37.65 -25.62 6.38
CA GLY A 272 -38.06 -26.17 7.68
C GLY A 272 -38.84 -27.46 7.56
N LYS A 273 -39.64 -27.67 6.52
CA LYS A 273 -40.33 -28.95 6.27
C LYS A 273 -39.33 -30.06 5.97
N GLU A 274 -38.37 -29.85 5.12
CA GLU A 274 -37.31 -30.82 4.82
C GLU A 274 -36.51 -31.20 6.05
N MET A 275 -36.15 -30.19 6.87
CA MET A 275 -35.44 -30.46 8.15
C MET A 275 -36.25 -31.22 9.13
N ALA A 276 -37.54 -30.88 9.31
CA ALA A 276 -38.43 -31.59 10.16
C ALA A 276 -38.55 -33.06 9.75
N THR A 277 -38.65 -33.35 8.47
CA THR A 277 -38.70 -34.72 7.96
C THR A 277 -37.39 -35.47 8.27
N ARG A 278 -36.22 -34.86 8.05
CA ARG A 278 -34.92 -35.48 8.37
C ARG A 278 -34.76 -35.77 9.85
N MET A 279 -35.18 -34.84 10.71
CA MET A 279 -35.11 -35.01 12.15
C MET A 279 -36.06 -36.12 12.64
N LEU A 280 -37.24 -36.28 12.04
CA LEU A 280 -38.17 -37.37 12.31
C LEU A 280 -37.62 -38.73 11.85
N LEU A 281 -36.79 -38.74 10.82
CA LEU A 281 -36.07 -39.92 10.32
C LEU A 281 -34.81 -40.25 11.15
N GLY A 282 -34.52 -39.49 12.20
CA GLY A 282 -33.43 -39.78 13.15
C GLY A 282 -32.16 -38.94 12.97
N ASP A 283 -32.12 -37.94 12.06
CA ASP A 283 -30.97 -37.07 11.94
C ASP A 283 -30.82 -36.16 13.19
N SER A 284 -29.61 -36.08 13.71
CA SER A 284 -29.31 -35.18 14.83
C SER A 284 -29.27 -33.69 14.37
N ARG A 285 -29.55 -32.78 15.32
CA ARG A 285 -29.44 -31.32 15.06
C ARG A 285 -28.09 -30.92 14.52
N GLN A 286 -27.00 -31.52 14.99
CA GLN A 286 -25.65 -31.24 14.54
C GLN A 286 -25.44 -31.64 13.08
N LYS A 287 -25.97 -32.79 12.66
CA LYS A 287 -25.90 -33.28 11.29
C LYS A 287 -26.65 -32.36 10.34
N VAL A 288 -27.83 -31.91 10.71
CA VAL A 288 -28.62 -30.96 9.93
C VAL A 288 -27.95 -29.59 9.86
N MET A 289 -27.37 -29.06 10.97
CA MET A 289 -26.57 -27.84 10.98
C MET A 289 -25.37 -27.95 10.03
N GLY A 290 -24.68 -29.09 10.05
CA GLY A 290 -23.56 -29.35 9.14
C GLY A 290 -23.95 -29.28 7.66
N ILE A 291 -25.19 -29.65 7.29
CA ILE A 291 -25.69 -29.51 5.91
C ILE A 291 -25.83 -28.03 5.55
N TYR A 292 -26.42 -27.20 6.43
CA TYR A 292 -26.52 -25.75 6.20
C TYR A 292 -25.17 -25.08 6.03
N ILE A 293 -24.21 -25.42 6.88
CA ILE A 293 -22.86 -24.86 6.81
C ILE A 293 -22.18 -25.26 5.49
N LYS A 294 -22.26 -26.53 5.09
CA LYS A 294 -21.66 -27.00 3.84
C LYS A 294 -22.29 -26.32 2.62
N GLU A 295 -23.62 -26.23 2.56
CA GLU A 295 -24.33 -25.55 1.49
C GLU A 295 -23.93 -24.07 1.40
N SER A 296 -23.90 -23.38 2.53
CA SER A 296 -23.55 -21.98 2.62
C SER A 296 -22.09 -21.72 2.22
N LEU A 297 -21.15 -22.57 2.67
CA LEU A 297 -19.74 -22.48 2.25
C LEU A 297 -19.57 -22.70 0.74
N LEU A 298 -20.27 -23.68 0.16
CA LEU A 298 -20.23 -23.94 -1.27
C LEU A 298 -20.78 -22.75 -2.08
N MET A 299 -21.92 -22.22 -1.68
CA MET A 299 -22.52 -21.05 -2.33
C MET A 299 -21.62 -19.82 -2.20
N THR A 300 -21.03 -19.58 -1.03
CA THR A 300 -20.09 -18.46 -0.81
C THR A 300 -18.84 -18.64 -1.66
N PHE A 301 -18.32 -19.85 -1.78
CA PHE A 301 -17.18 -20.15 -2.65
C PHE A 301 -17.48 -19.82 -4.13
N MET A 302 -18.63 -20.25 -4.64
CA MET A 302 -19.05 -19.93 -6.02
C MET A 302 -19.20 -18.41 -6.21
N CYS A 303 -19.79 -17.71 -5.22
CA CYS A 303 -19.92 -16.26 -5.24
C CYS A 303 -18.55 -15.54 -5.22
N ILE A 304 -17.57 -16.07 -4.49
CA ILE A 304 -16.21 -15.51 -4.48
C ILE A 304 -15.50 -15.73 -5.81
N CYS A 305 -15.64 -16.90 -6.43
CA CYS A 305 -15.10 -17.14 -7.79
C CYS A 305 -15.67 -16.14 -8.80
N LEU A 306 -16.98 -15.94 -8.80
CA LEU A 306 -17.62 -14.94 -9.67
C LEU A 306 -17.16 -13.51 -9.31
N ALA A 307 -17.02 -13.22 -8.02
CA ALA A 307 -16.54 -11.92 -7.53
C ALA A 307 -15.12 -11.62 -8.01
N PHE A 308 -14.22 -12.61 -8.09
CA PHE A 308 -12.89 -12.43 -8.66
C PHE A 308 -12.93 -12.09 -10.16
N LEU A 309 -13.80 -12.72 -10.92
CA LEU A 309 -13.96 -12.42 -12.36
C LEU A 309 -14.43 -10.97 -12.56
N ILE A 310 -15.44 -10.56 -11.80
CA ILE A 310 -15.95 -9.18 -11.83
C ILE A 310 -14.87 -8.20 -11.35
N ALA A 311 -14.18 -8.50 -10.26
CA ALA A 311 -13.11 -7.65 -9.73
C ALA A 311 -12.00 -7.45 -10.77
N LYS A 312 -11.57 -8.51 -11.46
CA LYS A 312 -10.57 -8.43 -12.53
C LYS A 312 -11.03 -7.54 -13.70
N ALA A 313 -12.30 -7.65 -14.10
CA ALA A 313 -12.86 -6.83 -15.16
C ALA A 313 -12.96 -5.33 -14.76
N CYS A 314 -13.23 -5.04 -13.49
CA CYS A 314 -13.35 -3.67 -12.97
C CYS A 314 -12.00 -3.03 -12.65
N LEU A 315 -10.93 -3.81 -12.51
CA LEU A 315 -9.62 -3.35 -12.05
C LEU A 315 -9.07 -2.13 -12.82
N PRO A 316 -9.04 -2.09 -14.17
CA PRO A 316 -8.53 -0.96 -14.92
C PRO A 316 -9.33 0.34 -14.67
N TYR A 317 -10.64 0.23 -14.49
CA TYR A 317 -11.49 1.37 -14.17
C TYR A 317 -11.21 1.91 -12.76
N ILE A 318 -11.02 1.01 -11.79
CA ILE A 318 -10.72 1.36 -10.40
C ILE A 318 -9.37 2.03 -10.29
N ASN A 319 -8.35 1.54 -10.98
CA ASN A 319 -7.03 2.15 -10.96
C ASN A 319 -7.04 3.57 -11.55
N ARG A 320 -7.83 3.81 -12.61
CA ARG A 320 -8.02 5.17 -13.14
C ARG A 320 -8.78 6.10 -12.21
N LEU A 321 -9.73 5.56 -11.42
CA LEU A 321 -10.59 6.35 -10.55
C LEU A 321 -9.87 6.74 -9.25
N ILE A 322 -9.07 5.82 -8.69
CA ILE A 322 -8.41 6.03 -7.39
C ILE A 322 -7.15 6.90 -7.55
N ASP A 323 -6.53 6.89 -8.71
CA ASP A 323 -5.26 7.60 -8.99
C ASP A 323 -4.23 7.42 -7.85
N SER A 324 -4.04 6.16 -7.44
CA SER A 324 -3.15 5.83 -6.32
C SER A 324 -1.71 5.69 -6.81
N PRO A 325 -0.72 6.17 -6.03
CA PRO A 325 0.70 5.98 -6.34
C PRO A 325 1.10 4.51 -6.53
N VAL A 326 0.33 3.59 -5.94
CA VAL A 326 0.50 2.14 -6.13
C VAL A 326 -0.80 1.60 -6.70
N PRO A 327 -0.80 1.05 -7.93
CA PRO A 327 -2.00 0.53 -8.57
C PRO A 327 -2.54 -0.69 -7.80
N VAL A 328 -3.86 -0.83 -7.79
CA VAL A 328 -4.51 -2.02 -7.21
C VAL A 328 -4.24 -3.21 -8.12
N ALA A 329 -3.77 -4.30 -7.56
CA ALA A 329 -3.62 -5.57 -8.25
C ALA A 329 -4.21 -6.72 -7.43
N ILE A 330 -4.82 -7.69 -8.11
CA ILE A 330 -5.24 -8.93 -7.48
C ILE A 330 -4.04 -9.87 -7.51
N SER A 331 -3.47 -10.14 -6.35
CA SER A 331 -2.36 -11.05 -6.19
C SER A 331 -2.81 -12.30 -5.42
N PHE A 332 -2.14 -13.41 -5.67
CA PHE A 332 -2.33 -14.68 -4.97
C PHE A 332 -1.14 -15.00 -4.06
N SER A 333 -0.53 -13.96 -3.47
CA SER A 333 0.50 -14.18 -2.45
C SER A 333 -0.07 -14.95 -1.25
N PRO A 334 0.74 -15.72 -0.49
CA PRO A 334 0.27 -16.52 0.64
C PRO A 334 -0.54 -15.71 1.65
N SER A 335 -0.16 -14.49 1.90
CA SER A 335 -0.83 -13.59 2.83
C SER A 335 -2.18 -13.09 2.31
N GLN A 336 -2.32 -12.83 1.01
CA GLN A 336 -3.62 -12.49 0.41
C GLN A 336 -4.54 -13.70 0.32
N MET A 337 -4.00 -14.88 0.05
CA MET A 337 -4.77 -16.14 0.10
C MET A 337 -5.39 -16.38 1.47
N ILE A 338 -4.65 -16.10 2.56
CA ILE A 338 -5.18 -16.17 3.93
C ILE A 338 -6.36 -15.18 4.11
N LEU A 339 -6.24 -13.97 3.58
CA LEU A 339 -7.31 -12.96 3.65
C LEU A 339 -8.56 -13.44 2.90
N TYR A 340 -8.41 -13.97 1.69
CA TYR A 340 -9.55 -14.49 0.91
C TYR A 340 -10.21 -15.69 1.60
N LEU A 341 -9.41 -16.59 2.17
CA LEU A 341 -9.89 -17.71 2.95
C LEU A 341 -10.65 -17.24 4.20
N LEU A 342 -10.15 -16.20 4.88
CA LEU A 342 -10.84 -15.59 6.03
C LEU A 342 -12.20 -15.02 5.62
N ILE A 343 -12.28 -14.30 4.50
CA ILE A 343 -13.55 -13.77 3.96
C ILE A 343 -14.51 -14.93 3.66
N LEU A 344 -14.04 -16.00 3.02
CA LEU A 344 -14.83 -17.21 2.73
C LEU A 344 -15.40 -17.84 4.01
N ILE A 345 -14.54 -18.06 5.01
CA ILE A 345 -14.91 -18.71 6.26
C ILE A 345 -15.90 -17.84 7.04
N VAL A 346 -15.58 -16.56 7.25
CA VAL A 346 -16.44 -15.65 8.02
C VAL A 346 -17.81 -15.51 7.36
N THR A 347 -17.84 -15.27 6.04
CA THR A 347 -19.10 -15.12 5.30
C THR A 347 -19.88 -16.43 5.28
N GLY A 348 -19.24 -17.54 4.91
CA GLY A 348 -19.89 -18.84 4.78
C GLY A 348 -20.41 -19.38 6.11
N LEU A 349 -19.67 -19.25 7.20
CA LEU A 349 -20.13 -19.65 8.52
C LEU A 349 -21.28 -18.77 9.03
N SER A 350 -21.18 -17.44 8.88
CA SER A 350 -22.25 -16.53 9.30
C SER A 350 -23.55 -16.82 8.52
N CYS A 351 -23.42 -17.04 7.21
CA CYS A 351 -24.54 -17.35 6.33
C CYS A 351 -25.14 -18.76 6.57
N GLY A 352 -24.39 -19.72 7.12
CA GLY A 352 -24.87 -21.07 7.43
C GLY A 352 -25.42 -21.19 8.86
N ILE A 353 -24.69 -20.69 9.85
CA ILE A 353 -25.01 -20.86 11.26
C ILE A 353 -26.27 -20.06 11.66
N ILE A 354 -26.34 -18.78 11.26
CA ILE A 354 -27.42 -17.89 11.70
C ILE A 354 -28.79 -18.38 11.21
N PRO A 355 -29.00 -18.66 9.89
CA PRO A 355 -30.25 -19.23 9.44
C PRO A 355 -30.54 -20.62 10.00
N GLY A 356 -29.51 -21.46 10.19
CA GLY A 356 -29.62 -22.75 10.82
C GLY A 356 -30.20 -22.66 12.25
N ILE A 357 -29.63 -21.79 13.10
CA ILE A 357 -30.14 -21.54 14.47
C ILE A 357 -31.60 -21.03 14.44
N ILE A 358 -31.91 -20.10 13.54
CA ILE A 358 -33.26 -19.57 13.40
C ILE A 358 -34.24 -20.67 13.01
N SER A 359 -33.84 -21.55 12.08
CA SER A 359 -34.68 -22.67 11.63
C SER A 359 -34.94 -23.73 12.71
N PHE A 360 -34.00 -23.96 13.65
CA PHE A 360 -34.20 -24.88 14.77
C PHE A 360 -35.13 -24.39 15.85
N ARG A 361 -35.52 -23.11 15.86
CA ARG A 361 -36.52 -22.60 16.79
C ARG A 361 -37.94 -23.06 16.45
N PHE A 362 -38.14 -23.65 15.27
CA PHE A 362 -39.44 -24.19 14.84
C PHE A 362 -39.60 -25.64 15.34
N ARG A 363 -40.77 -25.94 15.94
CA ARG A 363 -41.07 -27.31 16.37
C ARG A 363 -41.42 -28.15 15.12
N PRO A 364 -40.78 -29.31 14.90
CA PRO A 364 -41.01 -30.14 13.70
C PRO A 364 -42.48 -30.53 13.51
N ILE A 365 -43.21 -30.78 14.60
CA ILE A 365 -44.61 -31.23 14.60
C ILE A 365 -45.55 -30.12 14.06
N ASP A 366 -45.32 -28.88 14.46
CA ASP A 366 -46.16 -27.72 14.03
C ASP A 366 -45.95 -27.43 12.55
N THR A 367 -44.75 -27.72 12.06
CA THR A 367 -44.37 -27.52 10.65
C THR A 367 -45.08 -28.54 9.72
N LEU A 368 -45.34 -29.76 10.17
CA LEU A 368 -46.01 -30.82 9.39
C LEU A 368 -47.53 -30.68 9.39
N LYS A 369 -48.15 -30.17 10.47
CA LYS A 369 -49.61 -30.03 10.60
C LYS A 369 -50.22 -28.92 9.74
N GLY A 370 -49.41 -28.21 8.96
CA GLY A 370 -49.89 -27.16 8.06
C GLY A 370 -50.43 -25.88 8.75
N SER A 371 -50.44 -25.81 10.09
CA SER A 371 -50.84 -24.65 10.86
C SER A 371 -49.74 -23.56 10.89
N PHE A 372 -49.08 -23.40 9.78
CA PHE A 372 -47.94 -22.49 9.64
C PHE A 372 -48.44 -21.03 9.52
N ARG A 373 -48.93 -20.43 10.60
CA ARG A 373 -48.93 -18.99 10.75
C ARG A 373 -47.52 -18.59 11.23
N TYR A 374 -46.65 -18.26 10.25
CA TYR A 374 -45.35 -17.65 10.50
C TYR A 374 -45.54 -16.28 11.18
N HIS A 375 -45.77 -16.32 12.51
CA HIS A 375 -45.69 -15.15 13.39
C HIS A 375 -44.27 -15.01 13.96
N SER A 376 -43.25 -15.28 13.12
CA SER A 376 -41.91 -14.80 13.46
C SER A 376 -42.04 -13.29 13.47
N LYS A 377 -41.74 -12.69 14.61
CA LYS A 377 -41.60 -11.25 14.70
C LYS A 377 -40.58 -10.87 13.63
N LYS A 378 -41.04 -10.37 12.47
CA LYS A 378 -40.23 -9.83 11.36
C LYS A 378 -39.31 -8.68 11.81
N THR A 379 -39.24 -8.47 13.13
CA THR A 379 -38.52 -7.38 13.80
C THR A 379 -37.03 -7.43 13.48
N PHE A 380 -36.39 -8.62 13.54
CA PHE A 380 -34.98 -8.73 13.21
C PHE A 380 -34.69 -8.40 11.75
N SER A 381 -35.44 -9.00 10.82
CA SER A 381 -35.29 -8.72 9.40
C SER A 381 -35.54 -7.24 9.07
N LYS A 382 -36.57 -6.62 9.71
CA LYS A 382 -36.84 -5.20 9.55
C LYS A 382 -35.72 -4.31 10.06
N ILE A 383 -35.17 -4.61 11.25
CA ILE A 383 -34.05 -3.86 11.82
C ILE A 383 -32.84 -3.94 10.89
N PHE A 384 -32.49 -5.10 10.36
CA PHE A 384 -31.36 -5.25 9.44
C PHE A 384 -31.58 -4.49 8.12
N ILE A 385 -32.78 -4.53 7.55
CA ILE A 385 -33.12 -3.76 6.35
C ILE A 385 -32.98 -2.26 6.63
N ILE A 386 -33.53 -1.76 7.76
CA ILE A 386 -33.42 -0.35 8.12
C ILE A 386 -31.96 0.07 8.28
N ILE A 387 -31.13 -0.73 8.96
CA ILE A 387 -29.70 -0.43 9.13
C ILE A 387 -28.99 -0.40 7.75
N GLN A 388 -29.30 -1.35 6.87
CA GLN A 388 -28.72 -1.41 5.52
C GLN A 388 -29.13 -0.19 4.69
N ASP A 389 -30.40 0.20 4.73
CA ASP A 389 -30.91 1.38 4.02
C ASP A 389 -30.29 2.67 4.56
N CYS A 390 -30.16 2.80 5.88
CA CYS A 390 -29.49 3.95 6.50
C CYS A 390 -28.02 4.05 6.03
N ILE A 391 -27.28 2.93 6.01
CA ILE A 391 -25.90 2.92 5.52
C ILE A 391 -25.85 3.33 4.05
N ALA A 392 -26.73 2.79 3.21
CA ALA A 392 -26.79 3.12 1.78
C ALA A 392 -27.06 4.61 1.55
N ILE A 393 -28.03 5.18 2.29
CA ILE A 393 -28.37 6.60 2.21
C ILE A 393 -27.19 7.48 2.64
N ILE A 394 -26.51 7.12 3.76
CA ILE A 394 -25.32 7.84 4.23
C ILE A 394 -24.22 7.81 3.18
N MET A 395 -23.94 6.66 2.58
CA MET A 395 -22.92 6.54 1.56
C MET A 395 -23.23 7.37 0.31
N ILE A 396 -24.48 7.36 -0.15
CA ILE A 396 -24.92 8.19 -1.28
C ILE A 396 -24.78 9.67 -0.94
N ALA A 397 -25.24 10.10 0.24
CA ALA A 397 -25.13 11.48 0.68
C ALA A 397 -23.68 11.96 0.75
N VAL A 398 -22.80 11.17 1.36
CA VAL A 398 -21.36 11.47 1.43
C VAL A 398 -20.75 11.57 0.03
N SER A 399 -21.08 10.65 -0.89
CA SER A 399 -20.57 10.67 -2.26
C SER A 399 -21.03 11.92 -3.02
N LEU A 400 -22.27 12.34 -2.85
CA LEU A 400 -22.80 13.55 -3.48
C LEU A 400 -22.16 14.82 -2.91
N ILE A 401 -21.96 14.90 -1.58
CA ILE A 401 -21.28 16.02 -0.93
C ILE A 401 -19.83 16.11 -1.41
N MET A 402 -19.10 15.00 -1.42
CA MET A 402 -17.71 14.99 -1.91
C MET A 402 -17.63 15.40 -3.39
N GLY A 403 -18.51 14.87 -4.24
CA GLY A 403 -18.59 15.25 -5.65
C GLY A 403 -18.85 16.74 -5.86
N SER A 404 -19.74 17.31 -5.04
CA SER A 404 -20.04 18.75 -5.03
C SER A 404 -18.84 19.59 -4.57
N GLN A 405 -18.11 19.14 -3.52
CA GLN A 405 -16.93 19.83 -3.02
C GLN A 405 -15.79 19.82 -4.05
N ILE A 406 -15.53 18.67 -4.69
CA ILE A 406 -14.51 18.56 -5.74
C ILE A 406 -14.85 19.50 -6.91
N ARG A 407 -16.10 19.50 -7.36
CA ARG A 407 -16.55 20.41 -8.43
C ARG A 407 -16.36 21.87 -8.05
N HIS A 408 -16.74 22.25 -6.81
CA HIS A 408 -16.54 23.60 -6.31
C HIS A 408 -15.07 24.01 -6.27
N MET A 409 -14.17 23.10 -5.85
CA MET A 409 -12.71 23.36 -5.87
C MET A 409 -12.15 23.51 -7.29
N MET A 410 -12.66 22.76 -8.27
CA MET A 410 -12.25 22.90 -9.67
C MET A 410 -12.77 24.17 -10.33
N ASP A 411 -13.93 24.66 -9.87
CA ASP A 411 -14.56 25.88 -10.40
C ASP A 411 -14.03 27.17 -9.74
N MET A 412 -13.22 27.04 -8.65
CA MET A 412 -12.59 28.20 -8.03
C MET A 412 -11.53 28.80 -8.96
N PRO A 413 -11.63 30.11 -9.30
CA PRO A 413 -10.60 30.77 -10.07
C PRO A 413 -9.28 30.73 -9.26
N VAL A 414 -8.21 30.25 -9.90
CA VAL A 414 -6.86 30.39 -9.35
C VAL A 414 -6.52 31.89 -9.39
N GLN A 415 -6.79 32.59 -8.30
CA GLN A 415 -6.27 33.94 -8.10
C GLN A 415 -4.76 33.81 -7.87
N ALA A 416 -4.01 33.81 -8.96
CA ALA A 416 -2.59 34.15 -8.91
C ALA A 416 -2.55 35.70 -8.81
N ASP A 417 -2.54 36.21 -7.57
CA ASP A 417 -2.04 37.57 -7.34
C ASP A 417 -0.53 37.51 -7.64
N ILE A 418 -0.22 37.89 -8.88
CA ILE A 418 1.14 38.23 -9.30
C ILE A 418 1.22 39.76 -9.17
N ASP A 419 1.54 40.24 -7.96
CA ASP A 419 2.13 41.57 -7.75
C ASP A 419 3.64 41.43 -7.51
#